data_c63d5cfc359b7a027f34e70d247bff3c
#
_entry.id   c63d5cfc359b7a027f34e70d247bff3c
#
_cell.length_a   1.000
_cell.length_b   1.000
_cell.length_c   1.000
_cell.angle_alpha   90.00
_cell.angle_beta   90.00
_cell.angle_gamma   90.00
#
_symmetry.space_group_name_H-M   'P 1'
#
loop_
_entity.id
_entity.type
_entity.pdbx_description
1 polymer ?
#
loop_
_entity_poly.entity_id
_entity_poly.type
_entity_poly.pdbx_seq_one_letter_code
_entity_poly.pdbx_strand_id
1 'polypeptide(L)'
;KKVNYIGAGTVEFLVDKDKNFYFIEMNTRIQVEHTVTEMVYMIDLVKEQIKMHYGKEMSFNQDMITSKGHSIECRLNAEDPFNNFTPSPKKIDSLNFPGGIGVRIDSYIYAGYQIPPFYDSMLGKLIVHSSSREKAIIKMQRALQETFIEGPKTTLPLLEMILSNNDFINGNFDINFLSNFLKKMKGEKIESSREFDVYI
;
A
#
# COMPACT_ATOMS: atom_id res chain seq x y z
N LYS A 1 -10.67 21.50 -12.87
CA LYS A 1 -11.12 22.85 -13.25
C LYS A 1 -12.65 22.97 -13.33
N LYS A 2 -13.40 22.00 -13.90
CA LYS A 2 -14.86 22.11 -14.05
C LYS A 2 -15.63 22.17 -12.74
N VAL A 3 -15.13 21.59 -11.66
CA VAL A 3 -15.75 21.52 -10.33
C VAL A 3 -15.05 22.39 -9.29
N ASN A 4 -14.02 23.15 -9.70
CA ASN A 4 -13.21 24.01 -8.83
C ASN A 4 -12.67 23.29 -7.58
N TYR A 5 -12.36 22.00 -7.71
CA TYR A 5 -11.80 21.21 -6.63
C TYR A 5 -10.36 21.65 -6.31
N ILE A 6 -10.07 21.85 -5.03
CA ILE A 6 -8.74 22.17 -4.51
C ILE A 6 -8.33 21.07 -3.53
N GLY A 7 -7.17 20.50 -3.73
CA GLY A 7 -6.61 19.43 -2.87
C GLY A 7 -6.18 18.21 -3.64
N ALA A 8 -5.65 17.22 -2.93
CA ALA A 8 -5.33 15.93 -3.49
C ALA A 8 -6.62 15.13 -3.76
N GLY A 9 -6.70 14.48 -4.88
CA GLY A 9 -7.83 13.61 -5.24
C GLY A 9 -7.42 12.58 -6.27
N THR A 10 -8.10 11.44 -6.28
CA THR A 10 -7.88 10.34 -7.21
C THR A 10 -9.17 10.07 -7.97
N VAL A 11 -9.07 9.93 -9.28
CA VAL A 11 -10.17 9.50 -10.14
C VAL A 11 -9.90 8.06 -10.53
N GLU A 12 -10.86 7.17 -10.26
CA GLU A 12 -10.74 5.74 -10.51
C GLU A 12 -11.52 5.33 -11.76
N PHE A 13 -10.90 4.47 -12.55
CA PHE A 13 -11.46 3.95 -13.80
C PHE A 13 -11.30 2.43 -13.87
N LEU A 14 -12.28 1.75 -14.48
CA LEU A 14 -12.08 0.42 -15.02
C LEU A 14 -11.49 0.53 -16.42
N VAL A 15 -10.53 -0.33 -16.74
CA VAL A 15 -9.93 -0.41 -18.08
C VAL A 15 -10.15 -1.82 -18.60
N ASP A 16 -10.77 -1.96 -19.78
CA ASP A 16 -10.96 -3.26 -20.43
C ASP A 16 -9.74 -3.67 -21.28
N LYS A 17 -9.77 -4.88 -21.83
CA LYS A 17 -8.71 -5.43 -22.68
C LYS A 17 -8.46 -4.62 -23.97
N ASP A 18 -9.45 -3.87 -24.44
CA ASP A 18 -9.39 -3.02 -25.63
C ASP A 18 -8.91 -1.59 -25.28
N LYS A 19 -8.48 -1.37 -23.99
CA LYS A 19 -8.04 -0.09 -23.44
C LYS A 19 -9.13 0.98 -23.38
N ASN A 20 -10.42 0.60 -23.41
CA ASN A 20 -11.49 1.51 -23.07
C ASN A 20 -11.51 1.72 -21.56
N PHE A 21 -11.78 2.93 -21.12
CA PHE A 21 -11.83 3.26 -19.71
C PHE A 21 -13.20 3.79 -19.30
N TYR A 22 -13.66 3.37 -18.14
CA TYR A 22 -14.97 3.66 -17.59
C TYR A 22 -14.80 4.26 -16.21
N PHE A 23 -15.35 5.47 -16.00
CA PHE A 23 -15.30 6.15 -14.71
C PHE A 23 -16.04 5.33 -13.64
N ILE A 24 -15.41 5.17 -12.47
CA ILE A 24 -16.02 4.54 -11.28
C ILE A 24 -16.38 5.62 -10.28
N GLU A 25 -15.38 6.28 -9.72
CA GLU A 25 -15.56 7.27 -8.64
C GLU A 25 -14.42 8.29 -8.59
N MET A 26 -14.63 9.32 -7.78
CA MET A 26 -13.57 10.24 -7.39
C MET A 26 -13.44 10.27 -5.87
N ASN A 27 -12.26 9.96 -5.38
CA ASN A 27 -11.90 10.13 -3.98
C ASN A 27 -11.37 11.56 -3.76
N THR A 28 -12.17 12.40 -3.12
CA THR A 28 -11.83 13.81 -2.85
C THR A 28 -11.00 13.98 -1.58
N ARG A 29 -9.97 13.20 -1.44
CA ARG A 29 -9.02 13.15 -0.32
C ARG A 29 -7.69 12.59 -0.78
N ILE A 30 -6.67 12.72 0.06
CA ILE A 30 -5.43 11.94 -0.10
C ILE A 30 -5.73 10.46 0.16
N GLN A 31 -5.10 9.56 -0.56
CA GLN A 31 -5.21 8.12 -0.36
C GLN A 31 -4.12 7.59 0.58
N VAL A 32 -4.34 6.40 1.14
CA VAL A 32 -3.39 5.76 2.07
C VAL A 32 -2.04 5.54 1.37
N GLU A 33 -2.06 5.13 0.12
CA GLU A 33 -0.91 4.78 -0.72
C GLU A 33 -0.16 5.98 -1.33
N HIS A 34 -0.50 7.22 -0.94
CA HIS A 34 0.22 8.43 -1.41
C HIS A 34 1.72 8.38 -1.17
N THR A 35 2.17 7.62 -0.18
CA THR A 35 3.58 7.47 0.18
C THR A 35 4.42 6.86 -0.94
N VAL A 36 3.85 6.00 -1.78
CA VAL A 36 4.53 5.47 -2.98
C VAL A 36 4.87 6.60 -3.93
N THR A 37 3.91 7.48 -4.21
CA THR A 37 4.12 8.67 -5.05
C THR A 37 5.17 9.60 -4.44
N GLU A 38 5.08 9.86 -3.14
CA GLU A 38 6.06 10.69 -2.43
C GLU A 38 7.49 10.17 -2.57
N MET A 39 7.68 8.86 -2.42
CA MET A 39 9.00 8.23 -2.51
C MET A 39 9.55 8.19 -3.95
N VAL A 40 8.70 8.05 -4.96
CA VAL A 40 9.12 7.99 -6.38
C VAL A 40 9.40 9.39 -6.94
N TYR A 41 8.64 10.40 -6.51
CA TYR A 41 8.76 11.76 -7.03
C TYR A 41 9.48 12.72 -6.08
N MET A 42 9.80 12.29 -4.86
CA MET A 42 10.45 13.10 -3.82
C MET A 42 9.68 14.39 -3.49
N ILE A 43 8.36 14.26 -3.36
CA ILE A 43 7.42 15.34 -3.07
C ILE A 43 6.65 15.00 -1.79
N ASP A 44 6.50 15.97 -0.89
CA ASP A 44 5.63 15.87 0.28
C ASP A 44 4.20 16.33 -0.10
N LEU A 45 3.33 15.37 -0.45
CA LEU A 45 1.96 15.65 -0.91
C LEU A 45 1.10 16.26 0.18
N VAL A 46 1.27 15.85 1.43
CA VAL A 46 0.52 16.39 2.57
C VAL A 46 0.85 17.87 2.77
N LYS A 47 2.14 18.21 2.73
CA LYS A 47 2.60 19.60 2.84
C LYS A 47 2.07 20.47 1.69
N GLU A 48 2.12 19.96 0.46
CA GLU A 48 1.60 20.69 -0.69
C GLU A 48 0.08 20.89 -0.61
N GLN A 49 -0.67 19.88 -0.15
CA GLN A 49 -2.12 20.01 0.09
C GLN A 49 -2.42 21.08 1.13
N ILE A 50 -1.69 21.13 2.24
CA ILE A 50 -1.83 22.17 3.26
C ILE A 50 -1.56 23.55 2.66
N LYS A 51 -0.48 23.72 1.89
CA LYS A 51 -0.15 24.98 1.22
C LYS A 51 -1.27 25.47 0.30
N MET A 52 -1.82 24.59 -0.54
CA MET A 52 -2.91 24.93 -1.45
C MET A 52 -4.16 25.42 -0.70
N HIS A 53 -4.48 24.79 0.43
CA HIS A 53 -5.60 25.21 1.26
C HIS A 53 -5.37 26.57 1.95
N TYR A 54 -4.12 26.96 2.15
CA TYR A 54 -3.72 28.30 2.58
C TYR A 54 -3.67 29.32 1.42
N GLY A 55 -4.14 28.95 0.22
CA GLY A 55 -4.14 29.82 -0.97
C GLY A 55 -2.76 30.06 -1.56
N LYS A 56 -1.76 29.23 -1.23
CA LYS A 56 -0.42 29.31 -1.81
C LYS A 56 -0.32 28.43 -3.06
N GLU A 57 0.53 28.81 -3.98
CA GLU A 57 0.85 28.00 -5.15
C GLU A 57 1.65 26.74 -4.76
N MET A 58 1.56 25.70 -5.59
CA MET A 58 2.39 24.51 -5.43
C MET A 58 3.87 24.87 -5.59
N SER A 59 4.73 24.13 -4.89
CA SER A 59 6.19 24.33 -4.91
C SER A 59 6.84 23.90 -6.23
N PHE A 60 6.09 23.28 -7.14
CA PHE A 60 6.60 22.70 -8.39
C PHE A 60 5.56 22.80 -9.51
N ASN A 61 6.04 22.74 -10.75
CA ASN A 61 5.23 22.57 -11.95
C ASN A 61 5.30 21.12 -12.43
N GLN A 62 4.31 20.67 -13.19
CA GLN A 62 4.24 19.31 -13.72
C GLN A 62 5.51 18.91 -14.51
N ASP A 63 6.07 19.82 -15.28
CA ASP A 63 7.27 19.58 -16.11
C ASP A 63 8.55 19.35 -15.28
N MET A 64 8.56 19.76 -14.01
CA MET A 64 9.69 19.55 -13.08
C MET A 64 9.69 18.18 -12.42
N ILE A 65 8.58 17.43 -12.55
CA ILE A 65 8.36 16.17 -11.85
C ILE A 65 8.81 15.03 -12.74
N THR A 66 9.80 14.27 -12.28
CA THR A 66 10.28 13.05 -12.94
C THR A 66 10.28 11.90 -11.96
N SER A 67 9.78 10.74 -12.39
CA SER A 67 9.81 9.53 -11.57
C SER A 67 11.24 9.01 -11.43
N LYS A 68 11.60 8.57 -10.22
CA LYS A 68 12.91 7.99 -9.94
C LYS A 68 12.74 6.66 -9.22
N GLY A 69 13.26 5.60 -9.84
CA GLY A 69 13.24 4.27 -9.24
C GLY A 69 11.84 3.66 -9.11
N HIS A 70 11.67 2.86 -8.08
CA HIS A 70 10.45 2.12 -7.78
C HIS A 70 10.19 2.08 -6.27
N SER A 71 8.94 2.19 -5.88
CA SER A 71 8.53 2.12 -4.47
C SER A 71 7.45 1.07 -4.28
N ILE A 72 7.46 0.43 -3.12
CA ILE A 72 6.43 -0.52 -2.67
C ILE A 72 5.98 -0.10 -1.28
N GLU A 73 4.68 -0.11 -1.06
CA GLU A 73 4.07 0.09 0.25
C GLU A 73 3.39 -1.19 0.73
N CYS A 74 3.62 -1.57 1.98
CA CYS A 74 2.89 -2.61 2.68
C CYS A 74 2.11 -2.00 3.84
N ARG A 75 0.79 -2.20 3.85
CA ARG A 75 -0.06 -1.84 5.00
C ARG A 75 0.05 -2.90 6.07
N LEU A 76 0.45 -2.49 7.26
CA LEU A 76 0.55 -3.35 8.44
C LEU A 76 -0.76 -3.25 9.22
N ASN A 77 -1.59 -4.30 9.17
CA ASN A 77 -2.88 -4.32 9.83
C ASN A 77 -2.88 -5.34 10.98
N ALA A 78 -3.58 -4.99 12.07
CA ALA A 78 -3.87 -5.90 13.18
C ALA A 78 -5.02 -6.85 12.82
N GLU A 79 -4.78 -7.77 11.91
CA GLU A 79 -5.73 -8.74 11.36
C GLU A 79 -5.09 -10.10 11.20
N ASP A 80 -5.89 -11.17 11.36
CA ASP A 80 -5.46 -12.53 11.07
C ASP A 80 -5.79 -12.88 9.61
N PRO A 81 -4.82 -12.83 8.68
CA PRO A 81 -5.07 -13.07 7.26
C PRO A 81 -5.46 -14.50 6.93
N PHE A 82 -5.19 -15.44 7.82
CA PHE A 82 -5.54 -16.86 7.65
C PHE A 82 -6.90 -17.22 8.28
N ASN A 83 -7.52 -16.26 8.95
CA ASN A 83 -8.86 -16.37 9.54
C ASN A 83 -9.75 -15.21 9.04
N ASN A 84 -9.94 -15.13 7.73
CA ASN A 84 -10.79 -14.14 7.05
C ASN A 84 -10.53 -12.69 7.47
N PHE A 85 -9.25 -12.33 7.72
CA PHE A 85 -8.84 -11.00 8.17
C PHE A 85 -9.57 -10.52 9.43
N THR A 86 -9.88 -11.46 10.34
CA THR A 86 -10.50 -11.10 11.61
C THR A 86 -9.63 -10.11 12.37
N PRO A 87 -10.18 -8.97 12.82
CA PRO A 87 -9.43 -7.97 13.59
C PRO A 87 -8.83 -8.55 14.87
N SER A 88 -7.63 -8.10 15.22
CA SER A 88 -6.87 -8.52 16.39
C SER A 88 -6.50 -7.34 17.30
N PRO A 89 -7.47 -6.71 17.99
CA PRO A 89 -7.27 -5.50 18.80
C PRO A 89 -6.64 -5.85 20.16
N LYS A 90 -5.37 -6.25 20.14
CA LYS A 90 -4.60 -6.60 21.33
C LYS A 90 -3.61 -5.51 21.71
N LYS A 91 -3.02 -5.64 22.88
CA LYS A 91 -1.85 -4.86 23.30
C LYS A 91 -0.63 -5.30 22.47
N ILE A 92 0.21 -4.35 22.11
CA ILE A 92 1.50 -4.60 21.50
C ILE A 92 2.51 -4.84 22.62
N ASP A 93 3.03 -6.05 22.73
CA ASP A 93 3.97 -6.44 23.78
C ASP A 93 5.39 -5.99 23.44
N SER A 94 5.80 -6.22 22.20
CA SER A 94 7.07 -5.71 21.68
C SER A 94 6.96 -5.31 20.21
N LEU A 95 7.85 -4.42 19.78
CA LEU A 95 7.83 -3.79 18.46
C LEU A 95 9.26 -3.50 18.00
N ASN A 96 9.54 -3.85 16.75
CA ASN A 96 10.72 -3.37 16.04
C ASN A 96 10.34 -2.99 14.61
N PHE A 97 10.82 -1.84 14.16
CA PHE A 97 10.72 -1.40 12.78
C PHE A 97 12.08 -1.42 12.08
N PRO A 98 12.11 -1.76 10.79
CA PRO A 98 13.33 -1.75 10.01
C PRO A 98 13.82 -0.33 9.75
N GLY A 99 15.08 -0.19 9.41
CA GLY A 99 15.70 1.07 9.06
C GLY A 99 16.57 0.98 7.81
N GLY A 100 17.27 2.08 7.52
CA GLY A 100 18.23 2.18 6.43
C GLY A 100 17.74 3.00 5.24
N ILE A 101 18.65 3.21 4.28
CA ILE A 101 18.39 4.07 3.11
C ILE A 101 17.26 3.50 2.25
N GLY A 102 16.25 4.35 2.01
CA GLY A 102 15.07 4.00 1.21
C GLY A 102 14.09 3.08 1.94
N VAL A 103 14.08 3.10 3.28
CA VAL A 103 13.03 2.54 4.14
C VAL A 103 12.36 3.67 4.88
N ARG A 104 11.03 3.69 4.86
CA ARG A 104 10.19 4.66 5.57
C ARG A 104 9.10 3.91 6.32
N ILE A 105 8.82 4.34 7.54
CA ILE A 105 7.71 3.87 8.37
C ILE A 105 6.80 5.05 8.68
N ASP A 106 5.53 4.93 8.34
CA ASP A 106 4.48 5.84 8.79
C ASP A 106 3.59 5.08 9.75
N SER A 107 3.75 5.32 11.05
CA SER A 107 3.03 4.60 12.10
C SER A 107 2.86 5.45 13.35
N TYR A 108 1.88 5.08 14.17
CA TYR A 108 1.57 5.71 15.45
C TYR A 108 1.74 4.76 16.64
N ILE A 109 2.07 3.49 16.39
CA ILE A 109 2.15 2.46 17.44
C ILE A 109 3.51 2.45 18.14
N TYR A 110 3.51 1.94 19.36
CA TYR A 110 4.69 1.74 20.19
C TYR A 110 4.50 0.52 21.09
N ALA A 111 5.57 -0.01 21.67
CA ALA A 111 5.50 -1.11 22.61
C ALA A 111 4.66 -0.71 23.84
N GLY A 112 3.67 -1.51 24.20
CA GLY A 112 2.69 -1.20 25.24
C GLY A 112 1.40 -0.56 24.73
N TYR A 113 1.31 -0.18 23.45
CA TYR A 113 0.10 0.42 22.87
C TYR A 113 -1.05 -0.60 22.87
N GLN A 114 -2.24 -0.18 23.34
CA GLN A 114 -3.46 -0.96 23.25
C GLN A 114 -4.21 -0.58 21.99
N ILE A 115 -4.33 -1.53 21.04
CA ILE A 115 -5.08 -1.32 19.80
C ILE A 115 -6.57 -1.23 20.12
N PRO A 116 -7.24 -0.11 19.80
CA PRO A 116 -8.67 0.04 20.06
C PRO A 116 -9.50 -0.78 19.05
N PRO A 117 -10.60 -1.44 19.49
CA PRO A 117 -11.44 -2.22 18.58
C PRO A 117 -12.44 -1.41 17.77
N PHE A 118 -12.45 -0.07 17.91
CA PHE A 118 -13.49 0.81 17.34
C PHE A 118 -13.09 1.50 16.05
N TYR A 119 -11.83 1.36 15.63
CA TYR A 119 -11.25 2.02 14.47
C TYR A 119 -10.71 0.99 13.49
N ASP A 120 -10.21 1.48 12.35
CA ASP A 120 -9.50 0.68 11.37
C ASP A 120 -8.33 -0.10 12.01
N SER A 121 -8.07 -1.30 11.48
CA SER A 121 -7.04 -2.20 11.98
C SER A 121 -5.61 -1.78 11.59
N MET A 122 -5.43 -0.75 10.75
CA MET A 122 -4.14 -0.34 10.23
C MET A 122 -3.25 0.22 11.35
N LEU A 123 -2.12 -0.44 11.56
CA LEU A 123 -1.09 -0.07 12.53
C LEU A 123 -0.05 0.90 11.95
N GLY A 124 0.12 0.85 10.66
CA GLY A 124 1.09 1.68 9.96
C GLY A 124 1.33 1.20 8.54
N LYS A 125 2.27 1.87 7.89
CA LYS A 125 2.73 1.57 6.53
C LYS A 125 4.23 1.40 6.55
N LEU A 126 4.70 0.32 5.93
CA LEU A 126 6.10 0.11 5.61
C LEU A 126 6.30 0.41 4.13
N ILE A 127 7.16 1.37 3.83
CA ILE A 127 7.41 1.81 2.47
C ILE A 127 8.90 1.64 2.15
N VAL A 128 9.20 1.12 0.98
CA VAL A 128 10.57 1.04 0.49
C VAL A 128 10.69 1.73 -0.86
N HIS A 129 11.89 2.26 -1.13
CA HIS A 129 12.26 2.83 -2.41
C HIS A 129 13.61 2.25 -2.87
N SER A 130 13.74 1.95 -4.16
CA SER A 130 14.97 1.49 -4.77
C SER A 130 15.06 1.89 -6.24
N SER A 131 16.20 1.61 -6.90
CA SER A 131 16.43 2.01 -8.30
C SER A 131 15.64 1.19 -9.32
N SER A 132 15.12 0.00 -8.96
CA SER A 132 14.26 -0.84 -9.81
C SER A 132 13.23 -1.60 -8.98
N ARG A 133 12.24 -2.20 -9.67
CA ARG A 133 11.21 -3.02 -9.02
C ARG A 133 11.80 -4.24 -8.31
N GLU A 134 12.70 -4.96 -8.95
CA GLU A 134 13.35 -6.14 -8.35
C GLU A 134 14.08 -5.77 -7.05
N LYS A 135 14.85 -4.67 -7.08
CA LYS A 135 15.56 -4.18 -5.89
C LYS A 135 14.62 -3.67 -4.80
N ALA A 136 13.48 -3.11 -5.18
CA ALA A 136 12.46 -2.70 -4.22
C ALA A 136 11.80 -3.93 -3.56
N ILE A 137 11.52 -5.00 -4.31
CA ILE A 137 11.02 -6.27 -3.76
C ILE A 137 12.00 -6.86 -2.75
N ILE A 138 13.28 -7.00 -3.12
CA ILE A 138 14.33 -7.53 -2.22
C ILE A 138 14.43 -6.67 -0.95
N LYS A 139 14.38 -5.35 -1.09
CA LYS A 139 14.42 -4.43 0.05
C LYS A 139 13.18 -4.58 0.94
N MET A 140 11.99 -4.74 0.35
CA MET A 140 10.76 -4.94 1.12
C MET A 140 10.77 -6.29 1.85
N GLN A 141 11.23 -7.36 1.20
CA GLN A 141 11.39 -8.67 1.86
C GLN A 141 12.29 -8.56 3.11
N ARG A 142 13.47 -7.93 2.99
CA ARG A 142 14.34 -7.67 4.15
C ARG A 142 13.63 -6.84 5.21
N ALA A 143 12.97 -5.75 4.80
CA ALA A 143 12.30 -4.86 5.74
C ALA A 143 11.15 -5.55 6.49
N LEU A 144 10.37 -6.43 5.82
CA LEU A 144 9.34 -7.23 6.48
C LEU A 144 9.96 -8.22 7.49
N GLN A 145 11.06 -8.91 7.14
CA GLN A 145 11.76 -9.83 8.05
C GLN A 145 12.33 -9.13 9.29
N GLU A 146 12.72 -7.86 9.18
CA GLU A 146 13.17 -7.05 10.30
C GLU A 146 12.02 -6.43 11.10
N THR A 147 10.80 -6.42 10.54
CA THR A 147 9.60 -5.89 11.22
C THR A 147 9.09 -6.92 12.22
N PHE A 148 8.95 -6.49 13.46
CA PHE A 148 8.46 -7.36 14.53
C PHE A 148 7.36 -6.64 15.31
N ILE A 149 6.17 -7.27 15.40
CA ILE A 149 5.00 -6.79 16.15
C ILE A 149 4.43 -7.96 16.92
N GLU A 150 4.69 -8.01 18.22
CA GLU A 150 4.23 -9.07 19.10
C GLU A 150 2.97 -8.66 19.88
N GLY A 151 2.08 -9.62 20.09
CA GLY A 151 0.79 -9.44 20.77
C GLY A 151 -0.39 -9.64 19.82
N PRO A 152 -0.68 -8.72 18.88
CA PRO A 152 -1.73 -8.90 17.90
C PRO A 152 -1.33 -9.89 16.79
N LYS A 153 -2.33 -10.51 16.17
CA LYS A 153 -2.17 -11.08 14.81
C LYS A 153 -2.04 -9.94 13.83
N THR A 154 -1.18 -10.10 12.83
CA THR A 154 -0.95 -9.06 11.81
C THR A 154 -0.90 -9.64 10.41
N THR A 155 -1.01 -8.77 9.41
CA THR A 155 -0.86 -9.12 7.98
C THR A 155 0.58 -9.42 7.57
N LEU A 156 1.59 -9.22 8.44
CA LEU A 156 3.01 -9.44 8.13
C LEU A 156 3.31 -10.78 7.45
N PRO A 157 2.86 -11.95 7.98
CA PRO A 157 3.18 -13.23 7.35
C PRO A 157 2.62 -13.37 5.93
N LEU A 158 1.44 -12.82 5.67
CA LEU A 158 0.85 -12.82 4.33
C LEU A 158 1.65 -11.93 3.37
N LEU A 159 2.10 -10.76 3.81
CA LEU A 159 2.90 -9.84 3.01
C LEU A 159 4.23 -10.48 2.60
N GLU A 160 4.92 -11.17 3.51
CA GLU A 160 6.14 -11.93 3.20
C GLU A 160 5.90 -13.00 2.14
N MET A 161 4.79 -13.72 2.23
CA MET A 161 4.42 -14.76 1.26
C MET A 161 4.10 -14.16 -0.11
N ILE A 162 3.38 -13.03 -0.17
CA ILE A 162 3.07 -12.32 -1.42
C ILE A 162 4.36 -11.85 -2.08
N LEU A 163 5.24 -11.20 -1.34
CA LEU A 163 6.53 -10.68 -1.85
C LEU A 163 7.49 -11.78 -2.34
N SER A 164 7.26 -13.03 -1.91
CA SER A 164 8.03 -14.21 -2.34
C SER A 164 7.33 -14.99 -3.45
N ASN A 165 6.12 -14.61 -3.85
CA ASN A 165 5.37 -15.29 -4.89
C ASN A 165 5.87 -14.90 -6.29
N ASN A 166 6.08 -15.91 -7.16
CA ASN A 166 6.60 -15.69 -8.51
C ASN A 166 5.68 -14.83 -9.39
N ASP A 167 4.35 -14.97 -9.26
CA ASP A 167 3.41 -14.17 -10.04
C ASP A 167 3.54 -12.69 -9.63
N PHE A 168 3.64 -12.40 -8.32
CA PHE A 168 3.89 -11.04 -7.85
C PHE A 168 5.26 -10.50 -8.31
N ILE A 169 6.32 -11.30 -8.20
CA ILE A 169 7.69 -10.91 -8.60
C ILE A 169 7.73 -10.57 -10.09
N ASN A 170 7.06 -11.37 -10.93
CA ASN A 170 7.05 -11.19 -12.38
C ASN A 170 6.00 -10.18 -12.87
N GLY A 171 5.14 -9.64 -11.99
CA GLY A 171 4.07 -8.72 -12.36
C GLY A 171 2.84 -9.40 -12.99
N ASN A 172 2.71 -10.72 -12.85
CA ASN A 172 1.61 -11.52 -13.38
C ASN A 172 0.46 -11.60 -12.38
N PHE A 173 -0.20 -10.48 -12.12
CA PHE A 173 -1.31 -10.42 -11.17
C PHE A 173 -2.41 -9.49 -11.66
N ASP A 174 -3.63 -9.82 -11.29
CA ASP A 174 -4.86 -9.08 -11.54
C ASP A 174 -5.61 -8.82 -10.21
N ILE A 175 -6.83 -8.28 -10.31
CA ILE A 175 -7.68 -8.03 -9.13
C ILE A 175 -8.07 -9.31 -8.36
N ASN A 176 -7.95 -10.49 -8.96
CA ASN A 176 -8.26 -11.77 -8.34
C ASN A 176 -7.03 -12.41 -7.67
N PHE A 177 -5.85 -11.83 -7.83
CA PHE A 177 -4.59 -12.41 -7.35
C PHE A 177 -4.67 -12.84 -5.89
N LEU A 178 -5.06 -11.94 -4.99
CA LEU A 178 -5.11 -12.24 -3.56
C LEU A 178 -6.12 -13.35 -3.23
N SER A 179 -7.32 -13.30 -3.81
CA SER A 179 -8.34 -14.31 -3.57
C SER A 179 -7.89 -15.69 -4.04
N ASN A 180 -7.27 -15.77 -5.21
CA ASN A 180 -6.73 -17.01 -5.77
C ASN A 180 -5.54 -17.52 -4.97
N PHE A 181 -4.67 -16.62 -4.51
CA PHE A 181 -3.53 -16.96 -3.66
C PHE A 181 -3.98 -17.60 -2.34
N LEU A 182 -4.96 -17.01 -1.66
CA LEU A 182 -5.52 -17.53 -0.41
C LEU A 182 -6.25 -18.86 -0.61
N LYS A 183 -7.00 -19.05 -1.71
CA LYS A 183 -7.63 -20.33 -2.06
C LYS A 183 -6.59 -21.44 -2.27
N LYS A 184 -5.53 -21.17 -3.02
CA LYS A 184 -4.41 -22.11 -3.21
C LYS A 184 -3.81 -22.56 -1.86
N MET A 185 -3.62 -21.61 -0.95
CA MET A 185 -3.07 -21.92 0.38
C MET A 185 -3.98 -22.84 1.20
N LYS A 186 -5.31 -22.68 1.06
CA LYS A 186 -6.30 -23.53 1.73
C LYS A 186 -6.53 -24.87 1.04
N GLY A 187 -5.89 -25.13 -0.11
CA GLY A 187 -6.13 -26.32 -0.94
C GLY A 187 -7.49 -26.32 -1.66
N GLU A 188 -8.12 -25.17 -1.77
CA GLU A 188 -9.39 -24.99 -2.47
C GLU A 188 -9.19 -24.91 -3.99
N LYS A 189 -10.14 -25.42 -4.79
CA LYS A 189 -10.10 -25.27 -6.25
C LYS A 189 -10.30 -23.81 -6.64
N ILE A 190 -9.47 -23.35 -7.57
CA ILE A 190 -9.63 -22.03 -8.20
C ILE A 190 -10.69 -22.18 -9.29
N GLU A 191 -11.81 -21.48 -9.14
CA GLU A 191 -12.74 -21.31 -10.26
C GLU A 191 -12.09 -20.36 -11.27
N SER A 192 -12.03 -20.80 -12.56
CA SER A 192 -11.54 -19.94 -13.63
C SER A 192 -12.49 -18.74 -13.76
N SER A 193 -12.06 -17.58 -13.30
CA SER A 193 -12.78 -16.34 -13.49
C SER A 193 -12.79 -16.01 -14.98
N ARG A 194 -13.95 -15.61 -15.49
CA ARG A 194 -14.09 -15.05 -16.83
C ARG A 194 -13.18 -13.83 -16.94
N GLU A 195 -12.46 -13.78 -18.06
CA GLU A 195 -11.43 -12.79 -18.41
C GLU A 195 -11.89 -11.34 -18.24
N PHE A 196 -11.45 -10.71 -17.15
CA PHE A 196 -11.33 -9.26 -17.07
C PHE A 196 -9.91 -8.97 -16.59
N ASP A 197 -9.02 -8.64 -17.51
CA ASP A 197 -7.72 -8.11 -17.18
C ASP A 197 -7.90 -6.65 -16.74
N VAL A 198 -7.69 -6.38 -15.45
CA VAL A 198 -7.67 -5.02 -14.91
C VAL A 198 -6.21 -4.65 -14.68
N TYR A 199 -5.73 -3.68 -15.44
CA TYR A 199 -4.43 -3.06 -15.23
C TYR A 199 -4.59 -1.91 -14.20
N ILE A 200 -3.80 -1.95 -13.12
CA ILE A 200 -3.66 -0.88 -12.12
C ILE A 200 -2.39 -0.07 -12.43
#